data_89e2abc4e510c51909e5c1fcc3faf5a1
#
_entry.id   89e2abc4e510c51909e5c1fcc3faf5a1
#
_cell.length_a   1.000
_cell.length_b   1.000
_cell.length_c   1.000
_cell.angle_alpha   90.00
_cell.angle_beta   90.00
_cell.angle_gamma   90.00
#
_symmetry.space_group_name_H-M   'P 1'
#
loop_
_entity.id
_entity.type
_entity.pdbx_description
1 polymer ?
#
loop_
_entity_poly.entity_id
_entity_poly.type
_entity_poly.pdbx_seq_one_letter_code
_entity_poly.pdbx_strand_id
1 'polypeptide(L)' 'MIEVVCNDRLGKKIRVKCNPDDTIGDLKKLLAAQTGTRPEKLRIQKWYTIYKDHITLEDYEIHDVRAYLLPS' A
#
# COMPACT_ATOMS: atom_id res chain seq x y z
N MET A 1 2.63 14.36 7.57
CA MET A 1 3.16 13.04 7.13
C MET A 1 2.59 11.96 8.04
N ILE A 2 2.14 10.89 7.46
CA ILE A 2 1.60 9.74 8.20
C ILE A 2 2.45 8.51 7.96
N GLU A 3 2.36 7.55 8.87
CA GLU A 3 3.01 6.26 8.70
C GLU A 3 1.95 5.21 8.41
N VAL A 4 2.15 4.45 7.34
CA VAL A 4 1.26 3.35 6.96
C VAL A 4 2.00 2.04 7.18
N VAL A 5 1.35 1.12 7.88
CA VAL A 5 1.90 -0.22 8.12
C VAL A 5 1.31 -1.16 7.09
N CYS A 6 2.17 -1.79 6.31
CA CYS A 6 1.76 -2.75 5.29
C CYS A 6 2.19 -4.15 5.70
N ASN A 7 1.26 -5.09 5.68
CA ASN A 7 1.54 -6.49 6.00
C ASN A 7 1.54 -7.31 4.71
N ASP A 8 2.56 -8.13 4.52
CA ASP A 8 2.58 -9.05 3.38
C ASP A 8 1.98 -10.42 3.76
N ARG A 9 1.94 -11.34 2.80
CA ARG A 9 1.38 -12.69 3.02
C ARG A 9 2.15 -13.50 4.04
N LEU A 10 3.43 -13.19 4.21
CA LEU A 10 4.30 -13.92 5.12
C LEU A 10 4.27 -13.33 6.55
N GLY A 11 3.41 -12.33 6.76
CA GLY A 11 3.31 -11.68 8.04
C GLY A 11 4.37 -10.63 8.30
N LYS A 12 5.19 -10.31 7.30
CA LYS A 12 6.20 -9.26 7.41
C LYS A 12 5.53 -7.89 7.39
N LYS A 13 5.93 -7.03 8.32
CA LYS A 13 5.42 -5.67 8.39
C LYS A 13 6.41 -4.71 7.75
N ILE A 14 5.90 -3.84 6.89
CA ILE A 14 6.67 -2.79 6.23
C ILE A 14 6.04 -1.47 6.61
N ARG A 15 6.83 -0.56 7.16
CA ARG A 15 6.37 0.78 7.53
C ARG A 15 6.79 1.77 6.47
N VAL A 16 5.83 2.55 5.98
CA VAL A 16 6.05 3.54 4.94
C VAL A 16 5.55 4.88 5.41
N LYS A 17 6.41 5.89 5.34
CA LYS A 17 6.02 7.27 5.62
C LYS A 17 5.56 7.93 4.33
N CYS A 18 4.39 8.54 4.36
CA CYS A 18 3.80 9.18 3.20
C CYS A 18 2.87 10.31 3.64
N ASN A 19 2.36 11.05 2.67
CA ASN A 19 1.45 12.15 2.94
C ASN A 19 0.01 11.68 2.79
N PRO A 20 -0.94 12.26 3.57
CA PRO A 20 -2.35 11.85 3.46
C PRO A 20 -2.95 12.14 2.08
N ASP A 21 -2.40 13.10 1.35
CA ASP A 21 -2.85 13.42 -0.01
C ASP A 21 -2.19 12.56 -1.10
N ASP A 22 -1.27 11.67 -0.72
CA ASP A 22 -0.74 10.69 -1.65
C ASP A 22 -1.82 9.67 -2.03
N THR A 23 -1.75 9.18 -3.27
CA THR A 23 -2.69 8.17 -3.76
C THR A 23 -2.22 6.75 -3.41
N ILE A 24 -3.12 5.80 -3.58
CA ILE A 24 -2.76 4.38 -3.45
C ILE A 24 -1.66 4.00 -4.44
N GLY A 25 -1.71 4.57 -5.66
CA GLY A 25 -0.65 4.36 -6.65
C GLY A 25 0.71 4.83 -6.17
N ASP A 26 0.75 5.96 -5.49
CA ASP A 26 1.99 6.48 -4.90
C ASP A 26 2.49 5.57 -3.77
N LEU A 27 1.59 5.06 -2.94
CA LEU A 27 1.93 4.11 -1.88
C LEU A 27 2.51 2.82 -2.47
N LYS A 28 1.94 2.33 -3.57
CA LYS A 28 2.48 1.15 -4.27
C LYS A 28 3.89 1.38 -4.76
N LYS A 29 4.19 2.57 -5.26
CA LYS A 29 5.56 2.92 -5.72
C LYS A 29 6.55 2.89 -4.57
N LEU A 30 6.17 3.41 -3.42
CA LEU A 30 7.03 3.38 -2.23
C LEU A 30 7.28 1.95 -1.76
N LEU A 31 6.23 1.14 -1.72
CA LEU A 31 6.35 -0.27 -1.35
C LEU A 31 7.19 -1.05 -2.35
N ALA A 32 7.00 -0.79 -3.63
CA ALA A 32 7.77 -1.45 -4.68
C ALA A 32 9.26 -1.16 -4.53
N ALA A 33 9.61 0.08 -4.20
CA ALA A 33 11.01 0.45 -3.98
C ALA A 33 11.62 -0.29 -2.78
N GLN A 34 10.85 -0.49 -1.72
CA GLN A 34 11.33 -1.16 -0.52
C GLN A 34 11.42 -2.69 -0.67
N THR A 35 10.52 -3.26 -1.45
CA THR A 35 10.44 -4.72 -1.61
C THR A 35 11.15 -5.24 -2.86
N GLY A 36 11.62 -4.34 -3.71
CA GLY A 36 12.30 -4.74 -4.95
C GLY A 36 11.36 -5.29 -6.01
N THR A 37 10.08 -4.94 -5.95
CA THR A 37 9.08 -5.39 -6.92
C THR A 37 8.55 -4.21 -7.73
N ARG A 38 7.64 -4.47 -8.64
CA ARG A 38 7.02 -3.44 -9.47
C ARG A 38 5.67 -3.02 -8.88
N PRO A 39 5.31 -1.72 -8.96
CA PRO A 39 4.03 -1.26 -8.42
C PRO A 39 2.81 -2.00 -8.97
N GLU A 40 2.82 -2.33 -10.26
CA GLU A 40 1.71 -3.04 -10.89
C GLU A 40 1.54 -4.48 -10.41
N LYS A 41 2.53 -5.01 -9.70
CA LYS A 41 2.47 -6.35 -9.09
C LYS A 41 1.89 -6.32 -7.69
N LEU A 42 1.58 -5.15 -7.17
CA LEU A 42 1.06 -4.98 -5.82
C LEU A 42 -0.44 -4.74 -5.84
N ARG A 43 -1.11 -5.31 -4.85
CA ARG A 43 -2.50 -5.03 -4.57
C ARG A 43 -2.62 -4.62 -3.12
N ILE A 44 -3.22 -3.46 -2.88
CA ILE A 44 -3.43 -2.96 -1.53
C ILE A 44 -4.90 -3.11 -1.20
N GLN A 45 -5.17 -3.77 -0.09
CA GLN A 45 -6.54 -3.99 0.34
C GLN A 45 -6.62 -4.02 1.86
N LYS A 46 -7.82 -3.80 2.37
CA LYS A 46 -8.13 -4.00 3.78
C LYS A 46 -9.47 -4.70 3.86
N TRP A 47 -9.52 -5.82 4.57
CA TRP A 47 -10.71 -6.66 4.64
C TRP A 47 -11.12 -7.09 3.22
N TYR A 48 -12.31 -6.73 2.79
CA TYR A 48 -12.84 -7.07 1.47
C TYR A 48 -12.70 -5.95 0.46
N THR A 49 -12.11 -4.81 0.86
CA THR A 49 -11.99 -3.64 0.01
C THR A 49 -10.63 -3.62 -0.67
N ILE A 50 -10.63 -3.67 -2.00
CA ILE A 50 -9.44 -3.46 -2.82
C ILE A 50 -9.36 -1.97 -3.13
N TYR A 51 -8.27 -1.34 -2.74
CA TYR A 51 -8.10 0.10 -2.90
C TYR A 51 -7.70 0.45 -4.32
N LYS A 52 -8.38 1.44 -4.87
CA LYS A 52 -8.12 1.93 -6.23
C LYS A 52 -6.95 2.90 -6.24
N ASP A 53 -6.12 2.81 -7.27
CA ASP A 53 -4.86 3.56 -7.36
C ASP A 53 -5.01 5.08 -7.35
N HIS A 54 -6.12 5.60 -7.88
CA HIS A 54 -6.32 7.05 -8.02
C HIS A 54 -6.90 7.72 -6.78
N ILE A 55 -7.31 6.94 -5.78
CA ILE A 55 -7.90 7.48 -4.56
C ILE A 55 -6.80 7.79 -3.55
N THR A 56 -6.94 8.89 -2.81
CA THR A 56 -5.95 9.29 -1.82
C THR A 56 -6.06 8.47 -0.54
N LEU A 57 -4.96 8.42 0.21
CA LEU A 57 -4.93 7.76 1.51
C LEU A 57 -5.89 8.42 2.49
N GLU A 58 -6.01 9.74 2.41
CA GLU A 58 -6.94 10.50 3.23
C GLU A 58 -8.38 10.10 2.98
N ASP A 59 -8.77 9.91 1.72
CA ASP A 59 -10.12 9.51 1.34
C ASP A 59 -10.48 8.13 1.89
N TYR A 60 -9.50 7.24 1.99
CA TYR A 60 -9.71 5.91 2.57
C TYR A 60 -9.46 5.86 4.08
N GLU A 61 -9.02 6.95 4.69
CA GLU A 61 -8.67 7.03 6.11
C GLU A 61 -7.69 5.92 6.52
N ILE A 62 -6.66 5.73 5.68
CA ILE A 62 -5.74 4.61 5.85
C ILE A 62 -4.72 4.89 6.94
N HIS A 63 -4.59 3.96 7.88
CA HIS A 63 -3.53 3.93 8.87
C HIS A 63 -2.72 2.64 8.78
N ASP A 64 -3.38 1.55 8.42
CA ASP A 64 -2.74 0.27 8.19
C ASP A 64 -3.45 -0.45 7.05
N VAL A 65 -2.69 -1.14 6.23
CA VAL A 65 -3.24 -1.87 5.08
C VAL A 65 -2.49 -3.19 4.91
N ARG A 66 -3.07 -4.06 4.10
CA ARG A 66 -2.39 -5.27 3.64
C ARG A 66 -2.00 -5.10 2.19
N ALA A 67 -0.73 -5.35 1.90
CA ALA A 67 -0.21 -5.31 0.56
C ALA A 67 0.14 -6.73 0.13
N TYR A 68 -0.34 -7.13 -1.03
CA TYR A 68 -0.08 -8.46 -1.57
C TYR A 68 0.64 -8.36 -2.89
N LEU A 69 1.64 -9.23 -3.08
CA LEU A 69 2.27 -9.41 -4.37
C LEU A 69 1.34 -10.26 -5.24
N LEU A 70 0.93 -9.71 -6.37
CA LEU A 70 0.06 -10.44 -7.29
C LEU A 70 0.84 -11.53 -8.02
N PRO A 71 0.25 -12.68 -8.30
CA PRO A 71 0.89 -13.68 -9.14
C PRO A 71 1.11 -13.13 -10.54
N SER A 72 2.25 -13.45 -11.09
CA SER A 72 2.62 -13.03 -12.46
C SER A 72 1.87 -13.84 -13.51
#